data_5ad68ef72083a2763e441e9169b23c7b
#
_entry.id   5ad68ef72083a2763e441e9169b23c7b
#
_cell.length_a   1.000
_cell.length_b   1.000
_cell.length_c   1.000
_cell.angle_alpha   90.00
_cell.angle_beta   90.00
_cell.angle_gamma   90.00
#
_symmetry.space_group_name_H-M   'P 1'
#
loop_
_entity.id
_entity.type
_entity.pdbx_description
1 polymer ?
#
loop_
_entity_poly.entity_id
_entity_poly.type
_entity_poly.pdbx_seq_one_letter_code
_entity_poly.pdbx_strand_id
1 'polypeptide(L)'
;MSNAPARTRPPLVLVANAHEWSSRALESILRPAGYAVLKAYSGRDALEGAHGARLDAIVLDTELPDADALTLCRALRVDPDISPSTPIFLTTPGPSLRGDLLAALRAGANALWGQPFDTEQFLLRLEGHLRAKLDADRAREHSLFDERTGLYNATALERRVRELAAQAERSGTALTCVALAPDGAPHSRGDDGPGSDSRVESLGRMLRKAGRLSDTVGRAGPREFAVLAPQTSAAGAVGLGERLARAVGDLTRVAGEPPLRLRAGYETAVGARGGSAQPGEVVARALAALRASEADPRGSWIRSFAG
;
A
#
# COMPACT_ATOMS: atom_id res chain seq x y z
N MET A 1 -30.18 12.22 14.98
CA MET A 1 -29.66 10.95 15.52
C MET A 1 -28.82 10.33 14.43
N SER A 2 -27.51 10.49 14.54
CA SER A 2 -26.57 10.06 13.50
C SER A 2 -26.30 8.56 13.63
N ASN A 3 -26.72 7.77 12.65
CA ASN A 3 -26.49 6.34 12.57
C ASN A 3 -25.07 6.09 12.05
N ALA A 4 -24.05 6.34 12.88
CA ALA A 4 -22.69 5.98 12.56
C ALA A 4 -22.58 4.43 12.64
N PRO A 5 -22.09 3.74 11.60
CA PRO A 5 -21.90 2.30 11.67
C PRO A 5 -20.95 1.95 12.80
N ALA A 6 -21.31 0.94 13.59
CA ALA A 6 -20.58 0.48 14.76
C ALA A 6 -19.12 0.18 14.38
N ARG A 7 -18.18 0.92 14.96
CA ARG A 7 -16.74 0.66 14.82
C ARG A 7 -16.42 -0.61 15.61
N THR A 8 -15.72 -1.54 15.00
CA THR A 8 -15.29 -2.79 15.65
C THR A 8 -14.22 -2.55 16.72
N ARG A 9 -13.54 -1.40 16.70
CA ARG A 9 -12.56 -0.95 17.69
C ARG A 9 -12.60 0.57 17.85
N PRO A 10 -12.19 1.12 19.03
CA PRO A 10 -11.99 2.55 19.19
C PRO A 10 -10.89 3.05 18.24
N PRO A 11 -11.03 4.26 17.65
CA PRO A 11 -9.98 4.86 16.83
C PRO A 11 -8.71 5.08 17.65
N LEU A 12 -7.56 4.73 17.08
CA LEU A 12 -6.27 4.84 17.73
C LEU A 12 -5.58 6.13 17.32
N VAL A 13 -5.27 6.98 18.29
CA VAL A 13 -4.56 8.25 18.12
C VAL A 13 -3.15 8.11 18.69
N LEU A 14 -2.12 8.29 17.87
CA LEU A 14 -0.75 8.43 18.34
C LEU A 14 -0.57 9.86 18.86
N VAL A 15 -0.07 10.00 20.09
CA VAL A 15 0.29 11.28 20.71
C VAL A 15 1.78 11.27 20.99
N ALA A 16 2.55 12.04 20.24
CA ALA A 16 3.98 12.23 20.43
C ALA A 16 4.24 13.59 21.10
N ASN A 17 4.70 13.57 22.35
CA ASN A 17 5.05 14.75 23.11
C ASN A 17 6.16 14.40 24.13
N ALA A 18 7.21 15.21 24.21
CA ALA A 18 8.35 15.00 25.12
C ALA A 18 7.92 14.99 26.59
N HIS A 19 6.86 15.71 26.93
CA HIS A 19 6.40 15.87 28.29
C HIS A 19 5.26 14.91 28.62
N GLU A 20 5.50 14.03 29.57
CA GLU A 20 4.51 13.03 30.00
C GLU A 20 3.18 13.67 30.45
N TRP A 21 3.25 14.82 31.10
CA TRP A 21 2.04 15.48 31.58
C TRP A 21 1.20 16.06 30.42
N SER A 22 1.81 16.59 29.38
CA SER A 22 1.10 17.04 28.19
C SER A 22 0.43 15.85 27.45
N SER A 23 1.15 14.72 27.34
CA SER A 23 0.59 13.49 26.81
C SER A 23 -0.57 12.98 27.64
N ARG A 24 -0.50 13.04 28.98
CA ARG A 24 -1.60 12.67 29.88
C ARG A 24 -2.79 13.63 29.77
N ALA A 25 -2.55 14.94 29.60
CA ALA A 25 -3.59 15.92 29.39
C ALA A 25 -4.38 15.63 28.10
N LEU A 26 -3.68 15.36 26.98
CA LEU A 26 -4.34 14.95 25.74
C LEU A 26 -5.09 13.63 25.89
N GLU A 27 -4.50 12.64 26.57
CA GLU A 27 -5.15 11.36 26.86
C GLU A 27 -6.44 11.54 27.67
N SER A 28 -6.44 12.45 28.67
CA SER A 28 -7.62 12.75 29.50
C SER A 28 -8.78 13.41 28.71
N ILE A 29 -8.48 14.02 27.57
CA ILE A 29 -9.44 14.59 26.63
C ILE A 29 -9.91 13.52 25.63
N LEU A 30 -8.98 12.74 25.08
CA LEU A 30 -9.27 11.79 24.00
C LEU A 30 -10.00 10.52 24.48
N ARG A 31 -9.63 9.96 25.63
CA ARG A 31 -10.24 8.71 26.14
C ARG A 31 -11.73 8.83 26.44
N PRO A 32 -12.21 9.88 27.14
CA PRO A 32 -13.65 10.07 27.37
C PRO A 32 -14.43 10.29 26.07
N ALA A 33 -13.76 10.85 25.03
CA ALA A 33 -14.35 11.03 23.70
C ALA A 33 -14.36 9.74 22.85
N GLY A 34 -13.92 8.61 23.42
CA GLY A 34 -13.98 7.29 22.77
C GLY A 34 -12.77 6.93 21.91
N TYR A 35 -11.62 7.59 22.08
CA TYR A 35 -10.37 7.30 21.38
C TYR A 35 -9.43 6.43 22.23
N ALA A 36 -8.75 5.49 21.60
CA ALA A 36 -7.57 4.85 22.17
C ALA A 36 -6.34 5.74 21.92
N VAL A 37 -5.42 5.78 22.88
CA VAL A 37 -4.23 6.63 22.78
C VAL A 37 -2.98 5.76 22.88
N LEU A 38 -2.11 5.88 21.88
CA LEU A 38 -0.73 5.39 21.87
C LEU A 38 0.18 6.57 22.17
N LYS A 39 1.03 6.47 23.18
CA LYS A 39 1.94 7.56 23.56
C LYS A 39 3.34 7.29 23.04
N ALA A 40 3.99 8.36 22.55
CA ALA A 40 5.40 8.40 22.19
C ALA A 40 6.04 9.62 22.85
N TYR A 41 7.30 9.51 23.27
CA TYR A 41 8.00 10.58 23.97
C TYR A 41 9.15 11.17 23.16
N SER A 42 9.36 10.62 21.97
CA SER A 42 10.38 11.04 21.02
C SER A 42 9.86 10.88 19.57
N GLY A 43 10.56 11.49 18.62
CA GLY A 43 10.26 11.28 17.19
C GLY A 43 10.51 9.85 16.76
N ARG A 44 11.53 9.19 17.33
CA ARG A 44 11.82 7.77 17.10
C ARG A 44 10.68 6.89 17.59
N ASP A 45 10.22 7.07 18.82
CA ASP A 45 9.09 6.30 19.36
C ASP A 45 7.83 6.52 18.52
N ALA A 46 7.65 7.75 18.00
CA ALA A 46 6.51 8.06 17.13
C ALA A 46 6.56 7.28 15.81
N LEU A 47 7.72 7.15 15.18
CA LEU A 47 7.91 6.32 13.97
C LEU A 47 7.71 4.83 14.28
N GLU A 48 8.31 4.32 15.35
CA GLU A 48 8.14 2.93 15.76
C GLU A 48 6.67 2.61 16.07
N GLY A 49 5.98 3.50 16.77
CA GLY A 49 4.55 3.39 17.06
C GLY A 49 3.67 3.45 15.82
N ALA A 50 4.07 4.24 14.83
CA ALA A 50 3.38 4.36 13.55
C ALA A 50 3.47 3.09 12.69
N HIS A 51 4.63 2.42 12.70
CA HIS A 51 4.83 1.14 12.00
C HIS A 51 4.20 -0.05 12.75
N GLY A 52 4.11 0.04 14.08
CA GLY A 52 3.58 -1.04 14.92
C GLY A 52 2.06 -1.12 14.99
N ALA A 53 1.33 -0.10 14.57
CA ALA A 53 -0.10 0.00 14.77
C ALA A 53 -0.83 0.70 13.61
N ARG A 54 -2.04 0.23 13.30
CA ARG A 54 -2.92 0.94 12.35
C ARG A 54 -3.52 2.18 13.02
N LEU A 55 -2.87 3.32 12.78
CA LEU A 55 -3.27 4.60 13.36
C LEU A 55 -4.47 5.21 12.61
N ASP A 56 -5.34 5.85 13.39
CA ASP A 56 -6.47 6.61 12.85
C ASP A 56 -6.20 8.12 12.83
N ALA A 57 -5.35 8.62 13.73
CA ALA A 57 -4.83 10.00 13.73
C ALA A 57 -3.46 10.07 14.40
N ILE A 58 -2.73 11.13 14.14
CA ILE A 58 -1.42 11.42 14.75
C ILE A 58 -1.43 12.85 15.28
N VAL A 59 -0.97 13.04 16.50
CA VAL A 59 -0.74 14.34 17.15
C VAL A 59 0.73 14.42 17.50
N LEU A 60 1.46 15.39 16.93
CA LEU A 60 2.89 15.58 17.17
C LEU A 60 3.12 16.93 17.83
N ASP A 61 3.86 16.97 18.90
CA ASP A 61 4.34 18.23 19.47
C ASP A 61 5.53 18.76 18.67
N THR A 62 5.61 20.09 18.54
CA THR A 62 6.75 20.73 17.85
C THR A 62 8.05 20.63 18.60
N GLU A 63 8.02 20.37 19.90
CA GLU A 63 9.19 20.27 20.78
C GLU A 63 9.54 18.81 21.11
N LEU A 64 9.80 17.98 20.10
CA LEU A 64 10.31 16.64 20.29
C LEU A 64 11.83 16.68 20.49
N PRO A 65 12.41 15.83 21.40
CA PRO A 65 13.80 15.96 21.81
C PRO A 65 14.82 15.54 20.74
N ASP A 66 14.41 14.72 19.79
CA ASP A 66 15.29 14.03 18.83
C ASP A 66 14.92 14.28 17.37
N ALA A 67 13.84 15.02 17.11
CA ALA A 67 13.34 15.23 15.75
C ALA A 67 12.68 16.60 15.59
N ASP A 68 12.90 17.22 14.44
CA ASP A 68 12.08 18.35 13.97
C ASP A 68 10.71 17.82 13.53
N ALA A 69 9.65 18.32 14.16
CA ALA A 69 8.27 17.84 13.92
C ALA A 69 7.81 18.03 12.48
N LEU A 70 8.28 19.07 11.77
CA LEU A 70 7.94 19.28 10.36
C LEU A 70 8.61 18.22 9.48
N THR A 71 9.85 17.86 9.77
CA THR A 71 10.57 16.79 9.08
C THR A 71 9.95 15.43 9.37
N LEU A 72 9.58 15.17 10.63
CA LEU A 72 8.86 13.96 11.02
C LEU A 72 7.49 13.87 10.32
N CYS A 73 6.75 14.96 10.26
CA CYS A 73 5.47 15.02 9.55
C CYS A 73 5.62 14.66 8.06
N ARG A 74 6.65 15.20 7.37
CA ARG A 74 6.95 14.84 5.97
C ARG A 74 7.29 13.35 5.83
N ALA A 75 8.10 12.80 6.74
CA ALA A 75 8.46 11.39 6.73
C ALA A 75 7.21 10.50 6.88
N LEU A 76 6.35 10.79 7.85
CA LEU A 76 5.09 10.07 8.05
C LEU A 76 4.11 10.19 6.86
N ARG A 77 4.17 11.26 6.07
CA ARG A 77 3.32 11.44 4.88
C ARG A 77 3.74 10.59 3.69
N VAL A 78 5.00 10.29 3.57
CA VAL A 78 5.53 9.44 2.48
C VAL A 78 5.71 7.99 2.90
N ASP A 79 5.44 7.67 4.16
CA ASP A 79 5.55 6.32 4.70
C ASP A 79 4.45 5.41 4.13
N PRO A 80 4.81 4.29 3.45
CA PRO A 80 3.85 3.39 2.83
C PRO A 80 2.98 2.62 3.84
N ASP A 81 3.44 2.45 5.10
CA ASP A 81 2.71 1.75 6.15
C ASP A 81 1.60 2.65 6.77
N ILE A 82 1.63 3.96 6.47
CA ILE A 82 0.66 4.92 6.99
C ILE A 82 -0.32 5.32 5.87
N SER A 83 -1.62 5.20 6.15
CA SER A 83 -2.63 5.65 5.18
C SER A 83 -2.44 7.14 4.85
N PRO A 84 -2.39 7.52 3.56
CA PRO A 84 -2.23 8.93 3.16
C PRO A 84 -3.35 9.84 3.70
N SER A 85 -4.52 9.28 4.02
CA SER A 85 -5.64 9.99 4.64
C SER A 85 -5.57 10.09 6.17
N THR A 86 -4.58 9.46 6.83
CA THR A 86 -4.42 9.60 8.27
C THR A 86 -4.14 11.06 8.63
N PRO A 87 -5.00 11.74 9.42
CA PRO A 87 -4.78 13.12 9.80
C PRO A 87 -3.59 13.25 10.73
N ILE A 88 -2.73 14.25 10.47
CA ILE A 88 -1.61 14.62 11.31
C ILE A 88 -1.86 16.03 11.83
N PHE A 89 -1.88 16.20 13.14
CA PHE A 89 -2.01 17.47 13.83
C PHE A 89 -0.69 17.81 14.51
N LEU A 90 -0.27 19.06 14.43
CA LEU A 90 0.85 19.55 15.22
C LEU A 90 0.34 20.34 16.42
N THR A 91 1.04 20.25 17.55
CA THR A 91 0.83 21.08 18.73
C THR A 91 2.09 21.87 19.04
N THR A 92 1.96 23.10 19.50
CA THR A 92 3.09 23.95 19.88
C THR A 92 2.79 24.62 21.24
N PRO A 93 3.76 24.75 22.12
CA PRO A 93 3.56 25.58 23.31
C PRO A 93 3.36 27.04 22.93
N GLY A 94 2.38 27.66 23.56
CA GLY A 94 2.01 29.06 23.28
C GLY A 94 1.18 29.24 22.00
N PRO A 95 0.91 30.48 21.60
CA PRO A 95 0.07 30.79 20.46
C PRO A 95 0.75 30.42 19.15
N SER A 96 0.01 29.76 18.25
CA SER A 96 0.51 29.44 16.90
C SER A 96 0.58 30.71 16.04
N LEU A 97 1.74 31.00 15.48
CA LEU A 97 1.91 32.09 14.52
C LEU A 97 1.48 31.65 13.12
N ARG A 98 1.07 32.62 12.29
CA ARG A 98 0.68 32.34 10.90
C ARG A 98 1.79 31.65 10.10
N GLY A 99 3.05 32.01 10.36
CA GLY A 99 4.22 31.39 9.69
C GLY A 99 4.34 29.91 10.00
N ASP A 100 4.19 29.56 11.29
CA ASP A 100 4.28 28.19 11.78
C ASP A 100 3.14 27.32 11.24
N LEU A 101 1.91 27.87 11.21
CA LEU A 101 0.77 27.20 10.58
C LEU A 101 1.03 26.91 9.11
N LEU A 102 1.55 27.86 8.34
CA LEU A 102 1.86 27.66 6.93
C LEU A 102 2.97 26.63 6.72
N ALA A 103 3.99 26.62 7.58
CA ALA A 103 5.05 25.62 7.56
C ALA A 103 4.51 24.23 7.88
N ALA A 104 3.65 24.09 8.88
CA ALA A 104 2.97 22.85 9.24
C ALA A 104 2.12 22.30 8.08
N LEU A 105 1.29 23.13 7.46
CA LEU A 105 0.48 22.74 6.30
C LEU A 105 1.32 22.31 5.10
N ARG A 106 2.43 23.01 4.81
CA ARG A 106 3.38 22.61 3.75
C ARG A 106 4.12 21.31 4.06
N ALA A 107 4.30 20.98 5.34
CA ALA A 107 4.84 19.70 5.75
C ALA A 107 3.83 18.55 5.68
N GLY A 108 2.55 18.85 5.38
CA GLY A 108 1.48 17.87 5.25
C GLY A 108 0.64 17.69 6.52
N ALA A 109 0.80 18.54 7.53
CA ALA A 109 -0.09 18.54 8.68
C ALA A 109 -1.49 19.07 8.30
N ASN A 110 -2.53 18.58 8.98
CA ASN A 110 -3.91 19.03 8.79
C ASN A 110 -4.24 20.31 9.58
N ALA A 111 -3.53 20.52 10.69
CA ALA A 111 -3.63 21.75 11.50
C ALA A 111 -2.42 21.87 12.43
N LEU A 112 -2.20 23.11 12.93
CA LEU A 112 -1.31 23.44 14.03
C LEU A 112 -2.13 24.06 15.15
N TRP A 113 -1.96 23.57 16.37
CA TRP A 113 -2.66 24.01 17.56
C TRP A 113 -1.68 24.62 18.57
N GLY A 114 -1.90 25.91 18.91
CA GLY A 114 -1.19 26.54 20.01
C GLY A 114 -1.80 26.15 21.36
N GLN A 115 -0.99 25.79 22.32
CA GLN A 115 -1.43 25.45 23.69
C GLN A 115 -1.48 26.70 24.58
N PRO A 116 -2.49 26.84 25.47
CA PRO A 116 -3.66 25.97 25.62
C PRO A 116 -4.67 26.18 24.48
N PHE A 117 -5.27 25.09 24.03
CA PHE A 117 -6.29 25.12 22.97
C PHE A 117 -7.68 24.74 23.51
N ASP A 118 -8.72 25.16 22.79
CA ASP A 118 -10.09 24.79 23.05
C ASP A 118 -10.30 23.29 22.79
N THR A 119 -10.62 22.55 23.84
CA THR A 119 -10.81 21.10 23.80
C THR A 119 -11.97 20.69 22.90
N GLU A 120 -13.10 21.43 22.96
CA GLU A 120 -14.27 21.10 22.13
C GLU A 120 -13.97 21.32 20.65
N GLN A 121 -13.35 22.44 20.31
CA GLN A 121 -12.92 22.73 18.94
C GLN A 121 -11.94 21.69 18.41
N PHE A 122 -10.97 21.26 19.24
CA PHE A 122 -10.02 20.22 18.88
C PHE A 122 -10.71 18.89 18.57
N LEU A 123 -11.62 18.43 19.46
CA LEU A 123 -12.35 17.17 19.28
C LEU A 123 -13.26 17.21 18.06
N LEU A 124 -13.97 18.29 17.80
CA LEU A 124 -14.82 18.44 16.62
C LEU A 124 -14.02 18.36 15.32
N ARG A 125 -12.85 19.01 15.27
CA ARG A 125 -11.97 18.92 14.10
C ARG A 125 -11.36 17.54 13.93
N LEU A 126 -10.91 16.91 15.03
CA LEU A 126 -10.40 15.55 15.01
C LEU A 126 -11.45 14.57 14.46
N GLU A 127 -12.70 14.67 14.97
CA GLU A 127 -13.82 13.85 14.50
C GLU A 127 -14.09 14.07 13.00
N GLY A 128 -14.11 15.33 12.54
CA GLY A 128 -14.29 15.65 11.13
C GLY A 128 -13.24 15.01 10.22
N HIS A 129 -11.96 15.13 10.60
CA HIS A 129 -10.87 14.51 9.84
C HIS A 129 -10.87 12.99 9.91
N LEU A 130 -11.22 12.40 11.05
CA LEU A 130 -11.36 10.95 11.18
C LEU A 130 -12.50 10.40 10.32
N ARG A 131 -13.60 11.13 10.22
CA ARG A 131 -14.72 10.76 9.34
C ARG A 131 -14.27 10.79 7.88
N ALA A 132 -13.61 11.87 7.46
CA ALA A 132 -13.05 12.00 6.11
C ALA A 132 -12.03 10.88 5.78
N LYS A 133 -11.17 10.52 6.75
CA LYS A 133 -10.25 9.37 6.61
C LYS A 133 -11.00 8.07 6.38
N LEU A 134 -12.01 7.78 7.19
CA LEU A 134 -12.79 6.55 7.06
C LEU A 134 -13.51 6.46 5.72
N ASP A 135 -14.05 7.57 5.23
CA ASP A 135 -14.72 7.61 3.93
C ASP A 135 -13.71 7.41 2.78
N ALA A 136 -12.52 8.02 2.89
CA ALA A 136 -11.43 7.82 1.93
C ALA A 136 -10.89 6.38 1.96
N ASP A 137 -10.70 5.78 3.15
CA ASP A 137 -10.24 4.39 3.28
C ASP A 137 -11.29 3.42 2.71
N ARG A 138 -12.58 3.64 2.98
CA ARG A 138 -13.67 2.86 2.37
C ARG A 138 -13.68 2.99 0.84
N ALA A 139 -13.53 4.21 0.34
CA ALA A 139 -13.47 4.42 -1.11
C ALA A 139 -12.29 3.65 -1.74
N ARG A 140 -11.13 3.60 -1.06
CA ARG A 140 -9.98 2.78 -1.49
C ARG A 140 -10.25 1.29 -1.39
N GLU A 141 -10.84 0.81 -0.29
CA GLU A 141 -11.24 -0.60 -0.12
C GLU A 141 -12.23 -1.05 -1.19
N HIS A 142 -13.12 -0.15 -1.63
CA HIS A 142 -14.07 -0.40 -2.74
C HIS A 142 -13.49 -0.10 -4.12
N SER A 143 -12.33 0.56 -4.20
CA SER A 143 -11.64 0.76 -5.48
C SER A 143 -11.24 -0.59 -6.07
N LEU A 144 -11.40 -0.72 -7.37
CA LEU A 144 -10.89 -1.87 -8.14
C LEU A 144 -9.47 -1.64 -8.64
N PHE A 145 -8.97 -0.41 -8.52
CA PHE A 145 -7.70 0.01 -9.10
C PHE A 145 -6.72 0.49 -8.03
N ASP A 146 -5.47 0.15 -8.23
CA ASP A 146 -4.33 0.69 -7.49
C ASP A 146 -4.10 2.15 -7.92
N GLU A 147 -4.13 3.08 -6.98
CA GLU A 147 -4.04 4.53 -7.25
C GLU A 147 -2.74 4.94 -7.95
N ARG A 148 -1.65 4.23 -7.70
CA ARG A 148 -0.32 4.55 -8.24
C ARG A 148 -0.14 4.06 -9.68
N THR A 149 -0.58 2.85 -9.95
CA THR A 149 -0.34 2.20 -11.25
C THR A 149 -1.56 2.26 -12.18
N GLY A 150 -2.75 2.53 -11.65
CA GLY A 150 -4.02 2.47 -12.39
C GLY A 150 -4.37 1.04 -12.86
N LEU A 151 -3.71 0.02 -12.33
CA LEU A 151 -3.99 -1.39 -12.57
C LEU A 151 -5.03 -1.92 -11.56
N TYR A 152 -5.55 -3.11 -11.79
CA TYR A 152 -6.34 -3.77 -10.74
C TYR A 152 -5.52 -3.92 -9.46
N ASN A 153 -6.11 -3.60 -8.30
CA ASN A 153 -5.50 -3.86 -7.00
C ASN A 153 -5.66 -5.34 -6.61
N ALA A 154 -5.07 -5.76 -5.50
CA ALA A 154 -5.10 -7.15 -5.05
C ALA A 154 -6.53 -7.68 -4.85
N THR A 155 -7.42 -6.87 -4.24
CA THR A 155 -8.84 -7.24 -4.03
C THR A 155 -9.59 -7.43 -5.35
N ALA A 156 -9.36 -6.56 -6.31
CA ALA A 156 -9.95 -6.67 -7.64
C ALA A 156 -9.39 -7.86 -8.43
N LEU A 157 -8.10 -8.17 -8.27
CA LEU A 157 -7.50 -9.38 -8.85
C LEU A 157 -8.15 -10.65 -8.30
N GLU A 158 -8.36 -10.75 -6.99
CA GLU A 158 -9.04 -11.90 -6.37
C GLU A 158 -10.47 -12.08 -6.90
N ARG A 159 -11.20 -10.98 -7.06
CA ARG A 159 -12.53 -11.02 -7.66
C ARG A 159 -12.46 -11.48 -9.10
N ARG A 160 -11.53 -10.91 -9.87
CA ARG A 160 -11.38 -11.23 -11.29
C ARG A 160 -10.94 -12.67 -11.53
N VAL A 161 -10.07 -13.23 -10.66
CA VAL A 161 -9.71 -14.66 -10.67
C VAL A 161 -10.95 -15.52 -10.55
N ARG A 162 -11.82 -15.26 -9.58
CA ARG A 162 -13.04 -16.04 -9.37
C ARG A 162 -13.97 -16.01 -10.61
N GLU A 163 -14.13 -14.85 -11.23
CA GLU A 163 -14.92 -14.70 -12.46
C GLU A 163 -14.33 -15.50 -13.63
N LEU A 164 -13.02 -15.33 -13.88
CA LEU A 164 -12.32 -16.02 -14.98
C LEU A 164 -12.21 -17.53 -14.73
N ALA A 165 -12.02 -17.94 -13.50
CA ALA A 165 -11.98 -19.34 -13.11
C ALA A 165 -13.32 -20.03 -13.36
N ALA A 166 -14.42 -19.44 -12.93
CA ALA A 166 -15.76 -19.98 -13.21
C ALA A 166 -16.07 -20.02 -14.71
N GLN A 167 -15.53 -19.08 -15.49
CA GLN A 167 -15.63 -19.10 -16.95
C GLN A 167 -14.80 -20.25 -17.54
N ALA A 168 -13.55 -20.40 -17.10
CA ALA A 168 -12.65 -21.47 -17.56
C ALA A 168 -13.23 -22.87 -17.27
N GLU A 169 -13.81 -23.06 -16.08
CA GLU A 169 -14.51 -24.29 -15.71
C GLU A 169 -15.67 -24.60 -16.65
N ARG A 170 -16.53 -23.64 -16.93
CA ARG A 170 -17.69 -23.82 -17.83
C ARG A 170 -17.30 -24.11 -19.27
N SER A 171 -16.21 -23.48 -19.72
CA SER A 171 -15.74 -23.62 -21.12
C SER A 171 -14.71 -24.74 -21.31
N GLY A 172 -14.27 -25.40 -20.24
CA GLY A 172 -13.22 -26.43 -20.29
C GLY A 172 -11.85 -25.88 -20.72
N THR A 173 -11.60 -24.58 -20.53
CA THR A 173 -10.35 -23.91 -20.95
C THR A 173 -9.41 -23.71 -19.78
N ALA A 174 -8.14 -23.41 -20.08
CA ALA A 174 -7.14 -23.10 -19.06
C ALA A 174 -7.18 -21.63 -18.66
N LEU A 175 -6.87 -21.36 -17.38
CA LEU A 175 -6.60 -20.01 -16.84
C LEU A 175 -5.17 -20.02 -16.29
N THR A 176 -4.33 -19.14 -16.81
CA THR A 176 -2.95 -18.95 -16.32
C THR A 176 -2.83 -17.63 -15.58
N CYS A 177 -2.05 -17.66 -14.50
CA CYS A 177 -1.51 -16.45 -13.87
C CYS A 177 0.01 -16.43 -14.04
N VAL A 178 0.56 -15.30 -14.49
CA VAL A 178 1.98 -14.99 -14.46
C VAL A 178 2.21 -13.86 -13.48
N ALA A 179 2.92 -14.14 -12.40
CA ALA A 179 3.37 -13.15 -11.43
C ALA A 179 4.76 -12.64 -11.82
N LEU A 180 4.99 -11.33 -11.67
CA LEU A 180 6.22 -10.65 -12.13
C LEU A 180 6.68 -9.64 -11.09
N ALA A 181 8.01 -9.53 -10.93
CA ALA A 181 8.65 -8.48 -10.16
C ALA A 181 9.98 -8.06 -10.80
N PRO A 182 10.48 -6.82 -10.52
CA PRO A 182 11.81 -6.40 -10.92
C PRO A 182 12.90 -7.27 -10.30
N ASP A 183 13.87 -7.74 -11.09
CA ASP A 183 15.02 -8.51 -10.61
C ASP A 183 16.01 -7.63 -9.84
N GLY A 184 16.64 -8.17 -8.79
CA GLY A 184 17.67 -7.49 -8.00
C GLY A 184 17.12 -6.45 -7.03
N ALA A 185 15.85 -6.49 -6.70
CA ALA A 185 15.26 -5.66 -5.67
C ALA A 185 15.40 -6.31 -4.29
N PRO A 186 16.08 -5.67 -3.33
CA PRO A 186 16.14 -6.18 -1.99
C PRO A 186 14.74 -6.25 -1.38
N HIS A 187 14.44 -7.36 -0.69
CA HIS A 187 13.23 -7.50 0.14
C HIS A 187 13.31 -6.68 1.44
N SER A 188 14.31 -5.80 1.58
CA SER A 188 14.52 -5.00 2.77
C SER A 188 13.50 -3.85 2.81
N ARG A 189 12.69 -3.83 3.87
CA ARG A 189 11.97 -2.66 4.33
C ARG A 189 12.99 -1.52 4.47
N GLY A 190 12.95 -0.53 3.60
CA GLY A 190 13.81 0.65 3.70
C GLY A 190 14.45 1.16 2.41
N ASP A 191 14.35 0.43 1.28
CA ASP A 191 14.89 0.88 -0.01
C ASP A 191 13.83 1.59 -0.90
N ASP A 192 12.81 2.16 -0.26
CA ASP A 192 11.74 2.96 -0.87
C ASP A 192 12.18 4.42 -1.09
N GLY A 193 13.35 4.59 -1.69
CA GLY A 193 13.78 5.90 -2.17
C GLY A 193 12.83 6.41 -3.28
N PRO A 194 12.73 7.73 -3.52
CA PRO A 194 11.83 8.33 -4.50
C PRO A 194 11.98 7.80 -5.94
N GLY A 195 13.05 7.05 -6.23
CA GLY A 195 13.25 6.37 -7.51
C GLY A 195 12.60 4.98 -7.62
N SER A 196 12.32 4.30 -6.51
CA SER A 196 11.67 2.99 -6.49
C SER A 196 10.21 3.08 -6.94
N ASP A 197 9.51 4.07 -6.49
CA ASP A 197 8.11 4.33 -6.78
C ASP A 197 7.85 4.58 -8.25
N SER A 198 8.68 5.42 -8.88
CA SER A 198 8.60 5.71 -10.32
C SER A 198 8.83 4.46 -11.19
N ARG A 199 9.70 3.53 -10.75
CA ARG A 199 9.95 2.27 -11.46
C ARG A 199 8.75 1.33 -11.39
N VAL A 200 8.10 1.21 -10.23
CA VAL A 200 6.89 0.39 -10.06
C VAL A 200 5.75 0.92 -10.93
N GLU A 201 5.52 2.22 -10.95
CA GLU A 201 4.51 2.84 -11.80
C GLU A 201 4.80 2.65 -13.28
N SER A 202 6.06 2.83 -13.68
CA SER A 202 6.51 2.61 -15.05
C SER A 202 6.33 1.16 -15.47
N LEU A 203 6.72 0.19 -14.63
CA LEU A 203 6.52 -1.22 -14.88
C LEU A 203 5.02 -1.56 -15.04
N GLY A 204 4.16 -1.04 -14.16
CA GLY A 204 2.72 -1.23 -14.28
C GLY A 204 2.16 -0.77 -15.61
N ARG A 205 2.57 0.44 -16.07
CA ARG A 205 2.17 0.97 -17.38
C ARG A 205 2.69 0.11 -18.54
N MET A 206 3.91 -0.39 -18.45
CA MET A 206 4.52 -1.25 -19.46
C MET A 206 3.80 -2.60 -19.57
N LEU A 207 3.52 -3.26 -18.43
CA LEU A 207 2.80 -4.52 -18.38
C LEU A 207 1.39 -4.39 -18.97
N ARG A 208 0.69 -3.28 -18.67
CA ARG A 208 -0.64 -3.01 -19.25
C ARG A 208 -0.59 -2.87 -20.78
N LYS A 209 0.44 -2.24 -21.34
CA LYS A 209 0.63 -2.12 -22.79
C LYS A 209 1.03 -3.44 -23.46
N ALA A 210 1.78 -4.28 -22.74
CA ALA A 210 2.28 -5.57 -23.26
C ALA A 210 1.23 -6.70 -23.16
N GLY A 211 0.27 -6.60 -22.26
CA GLY A 211 -0.86 -7.54 -22.11
C GLY A 211 -1.80 -7.49 -23.31
N ARG A 212 -2.51 -8.60 -23.56
CA ARG A 212 -3.62 -8.64 -24.53
C ARG A 212 -4.85 -7.96 -23.93
N LEU A 213 -5.79 -7.58 -24.76
CA LEU A 213 -7.06 -7.00 -24.31
C LEU A 213 -7.85 -7.97 -23.40
N SER A 214 -7.69 -9.28 -23.60
CA SER A 214 -8.28 -10.33 -22.76
C SER A 214 -7.57 -10.54 -21.44
N ASP A 215 -6.31 -10.08 -21.32
CA ASP A 215 -5.50 -10.27 -20.14
C ASP A 215 -5.88 -9.25 -19.06
N THR A 216 -5.94 -9.70 -17.81
CA THR A 216 -6.16 -8.81 -16.67
C THR A 216 -4.82 -8.58 -15.98
N VAL A 217 -4.39 -7.32 -15.92
CA VAL A 217 -3.14 -6.92 -15.27
C VAL A 217 -3.45 -6.21 -13.97
N GLY A 218 -2.82 -6.63 -12.87
CA GLY A 218 -3.03 -6.02 -11.56
C GLY A 218 -1.76 -6.00 -10.71
N ARG A 219 -1.78 -5.18 -9.69
CA ARG A 219 -0.76 -5.08 -8.66
C ARG A 219 -1.11 -6.01 -7.52
N ALA A 220 -0.29 -7.02 -7.27
CA ALA A 220 -0.51 -8.06 -6.27
C ALA A 220 0.23 -7.80 -4.95
N GLY A 221 1.20 -6.89 -4.96
CA GLY A 221 2.00 -6.51 -3.79
C GLY A 221 2.75 -5.20 -4.01
N PRO A 222 3.62 -4.79 -3.09
CA PRO A 222 4.37 -3.52 -3.19
C PRO A 222 5.15 -3.39 -4.50
N ARG A 223 5.74 -4.48 -4.98
CA ARG A 223 6.55 -4.57 -6.22
C ARG A 223 6.11 -5.72 -7.13
N GLU A 224 5.12 -6.49 -6.73
CA GLU A 224 4.64 -7.69 -7.41
C GLU A 224 3.43 -7.36 -8.29
N PHE A 225 3.45 -7.85 -9.51
CA PHE A 225 2.36 -7.73 -10.48
C PHE A 225 1.85 -9.11 -10.86
N ALA A 226 0.58 -9.21 -11.20
CA ALA A 226 -0.03 -10.44 -11.70
C ALA A 226 -0.76 -10.17 -13.03
N VAL A 227 -0.56 -11.06 -13.98
CA VAL A 227 -1.25 -11.07 -15.27
C VAL A 227 -2.07 -12.35 -15.36
N LEU A 228 -3.40 -12.21 -15.38
CA LEU A 228 -4.34 -13.30 -15.59
C LEU A 228 -4.61 -13.43 -17.09
N ALA A 229 -4.29 -14.58 -17.65
CA ALA A 229 -4.43 -14.88 -19.07
C ALA A 229 -5.43 -16.02 -19.29
N PRO A 230 -6.68 -15.72 -19.70
CA PRO A 230 -7.66 -16.74 -20.08
C PRO A 230 -7.19 -17.53 -21.30
N GLN A 231 -7.66 -18.78 -21.41
CA GLN A 231 -7.36 -19.69 -22.53
C GLN A 231 -5.86 -19.86 -22.82
N THR A 232 -5.03 -19.77 -21.77
CA THR A 232 -3.59 -19.89 -21.87
C THR A 232 -3.15 -21.12 -21.08
N SER A 233 -2.49 -22.07 -21.75
CA SER A 233 -1.94 -23.28 -21.14
C SER A 233 -0.63 -23.03 -20.41
N ALA A 234 -0.11 -24.01 -19.66
CA ALA A 234 1.19 -23.93 -19.01
C ALA A 234 2.34 -23.64 -19.99
N ALA A 235 2.32 -24.25 -21.18
CA ALA A 235 3.29 -23.93 -22.23
C ALA A 235 3.14 -22.48 -22.73
N GLY A 236 1.90 -21.97 -22.80
CA GLY A 236 1.62 -20.58 -23.14
C GLY A 236 2.04 -19.58 -22.06
N ALA A 237 2.14 -20.02 -20.79
CA ALA A 237 2.57 -19.17 -19.66
C ALA A 237 4.01 -18.67 -19.85
N VAL A 238 4.93 -19.55 -20.24
CA VAL A 238 6.34 -19.19 -20.49
C VAL A 238 6.42 -18.18 -21.64
N GLY A 239 5.74 -18.44 -22.76
CA GLY A 239 5.70 -17.52 -23.90
C GLY A 239 5.07 -16.17 -23.55
N LEU A 240 4.06 -16.14 -22.67
CA LEU A 240 3.49 -14.90 -22.12
C LEU A 240 4.53 -14.14 -21.28
N GLY A 241 5.20 -14.81 -20.35
CA GLY A 241 6.25 -14.23 -19.54
C GLY A 241 7.38 -13.63 -20.39
N GLU A 242 7.90 -14.37 -21.37
CA GLU A 242 8.92 -13.91 -22.30
C GLU A 242 8.49 -12.67 -23.11
N ARG A 243 7.24 -12.66 -23.60
CA ARG A 243 6.69 -11.53 -24.32
C ARG A 243 6.61 -10.28 -23.43
N LEU A 244 6.14 -10.44 -22.19
CA LEU A 244 6.05 -9.35 -21.22
C LEU A 244 7.45 -8.81 -20.86
N ALA A 245 8.40 -9.68 -20.57
CA ALA A 245 9.78 -9.31 -20.24
C ALA A 245 10.46 -8.57 -21.39
N ARG A 246 10.27 -9.05 -22.62
CA ARG A 246 10.81 -8.40 -23.83
C ARG A 246 10.19 -7.00 -24.03
N ALA A 247 8.87 -6.88 -23.93
CA ALA A 247 8.18 -5.62 -24.09
C ALA A 247 8.60 -4.58 -23.03
N VAL A 248 8.82 -5.00 -21.78
CA VAL A 248 9.35 -4.14 -20.72
C VAL A 248 10.78 -3.70 -21.04
N GLY A 249 11.65 -4.62 -21.47
CA GLY A 249 13.02 -4.32 -21.86
C GLY A 249 13.11 -3.35 -23.05
N ASP A 250 12.22 -3.47 -24.03
CA ASP A 250 12.17 -2.57 -25.19
C ASP A 250 11.69 -1.16 -24.80
N LEU A 251 10.69 -1.07 -23.92
CA LEU A 251 10.16 0.21 -23.44
C LEU A 251 11.17 0.96 -22.56
N THR A 252 11.93 0.28 -21.70
CA THR A 252 13.00 0.89 -20.90
C THR A 252 14.13 1.40 -21.79
N ARG A 253 14.47 0.67 -22.86
CA ARG A 253 15.49 1.10 -23.83
C ARG A 253 15.08 2.37 -24.59
N VAL A 254 13.81 2.45 -25.00
CA VAL A 254 13.28 3.65 -25.68
C VAL A 254 13.26 4.85 -24.73
N ALA A 255 13.01 4.62 -23.44
CA ALA A 255 13.06 5.68 -22.41
C ALA A 255 14.49 6.11 -22.02
N GLY A 256 15.54 5.47 -22.55
CA GLY A 256 16.93 5.73 -22.17
C GLY A 256 17.29 5.26 -20.77
N GLU A 257 16.46 4.42 -20.17
CA GLU A 257 16.68 3.85 -18.85
C GLU A 257 17.48 2.54 -18.95
N PRO A 258 18.21 2.13 -17.89
CA PRO A 258 18.86 0.83 -17.88
C PRO A 258 17.81 -0.28 -18.02
N PRO A 259 18.12 -1.37 -18.76
CA PRO A 259 17.17 -2.43 -19.03
C PRO A 259 16.68 -3.07 -17.73
N LEU A 260 15.37 -3.03 -17.51
CA LEU A 260 14.74 -3.64 -16.37
C LEU A 260 14.63 -5.15 -16.60
N ARG A 261 15.33 -5.93 -15.78
CA ARG A 261 15.18 -7.38 -15.75
C ARG A 261 14.02 -7.74 -14.84
N LEU A 262 13.29 -8.80 -15.19
CA LEU A 262 12.17 -9.30 -14.42
C LEU A 262 12.46 -10.71 -13.90
N ARG A 263 11.89 -11.04 -12.75
CA ARG A 263 11.66 -12.39 -12.27
C ARG A 263 10.18 -12.72 -12.42
N ALA A 264 9.88 -13.98 -12.66
CA ALA A 264 8.53 -14.43 -12.87
C ALA A 264 8.25 -15.78 -12.21
N GLY A 265 7.00 -15.96 -11.80
CA GLY A 265 6.42 -17.23 -11.42
C GLY A 265 5.09 -17.43 -12.12
N TYR A 266 4.71 -18.67 -12.42
CA TYR A 266 3.41 -18.92 -13.01
C TYR A 266 2.72 -20.15 -12.44
N GLU A 267 1.39 -20.14 -12.54
CA GLU A 267 0.53 -21.29 -12.29
C GLU A 267 -0.58 -21.32 -13.33
N THR A 268 -1.00 -22.52 -13.70
CA THR A 268 -2.08 -22.75 -14.66
C THR A 268 -3.11 -23.69 -14.05
N ALA A 269 -4.33 -23.21 -13.92
CA ALA A 269 -5.49 -24.05 -13.60
C ALA A 269 -6.18 -24.48 -14.89
N VAL A 270 -6.47 -25.78 -15.01
CA VAL A 270 -7.23 -26.36 -16.12
C VAL A 270 -8.63 -26.73 -15.61
N GLY A 271 -9.67 -26.30 -16.36
CA GLY A 271 -11.06 -26.56 -15.96
C GLY A 271 -11.37 -28.06 -15.74
N ALA A 272 -12.13 -28.30 -14.71
CA ALA A 272 -12.91 -29.46 -14.26
C ALA A 272 -12.32 -30.89 -14.25
N ARG A 273 -11.24 -31.27 -14.95
CA ARG A 273 -10.81 -32.67 -15.02
C ARG A 273 -9.31 -32.98 -15.04
N GLY A 274 -8.42 -32.04 -14.65
CA GLY A 274 -7.00 -32.39 -14.71
C GLY A 274 -5.98 -31.39 -14.15
N GLY A 275 -6.37 -30.35 -13.47
CA GLY A 275 -5.45 -29.37 -12.90
C GLY A 275 -5.20 -29.59 -11.40
N SER A 276 -3.94 -29.45 -10.99
CA SER A 276 -3.52 -29.57 -9.59
C SER A 276 -3.91 -28.36 -8.71
N ALA A 277 -4.43 -27.28 -9.31
CA ALA A 277 -4.78 -26.03 -8.64
C ALA A 277 -6.26 -25.76 -8.67
N GLN A 278 -6.84 -25.37 -7.53
CA GLN A 278 -8.16 -24.73 -7.53
C GLN A 278 -8.03 -23.35 -8.20
N PRO A 279 -8.99 -22.97 -9.06
CA PRO A 279 -8.89 -21.73 -9.82
C PRO A 279 -8.68 -20.47 -8.94
N GLY A 280 -9.19 -20.46 -7.71
CA GLY A 280 -8.98 -19.37 -6.77
C GLY A 280 -7.55 -19.24 -6.23
N GLU A 281 -6.71 -20.28 -6.34
CA GLU A 281 -5.35 -20.29 -5.82
C GLU A 281 -4.29 -19.90 -6.84
N VAL A 282 -4.68 -19.72 -8.09
CA VAL A 282 -3.74 -19.52 -9.22
C VAL A 282 -2.82 -18.32 -9.03
N VAL A 283 -3.32 -17.23 -8.42
CA VAL A 283 -2.51 -16.02 -8.13
C VAL A 283 -1.54 -16.30 -6.98
N ALA A 284 -2.04 -16.88 -5.87
CA ALA A 284 -1.21 -17.16 -4.70
C ALA A 284 -0.05 -18.12 -5.05
N ARG A 285 -0.32 -19.14 -5.88
CA ARG A 285 0.69 -20.10 -6.34
C ARG A 285 1.69 -19.47 -7.32
N ALA A 286 1.23 -18.63 -8.24
CA ALA A 286 2.13 -17.89 -9.14
C ALA A 286 3.05 -16.94 -8.36
N LEU A 287 2.55 -16.26 -7.32
CA LEU A 287 3.35 -15.42 -6.43
C LEU A 287 4.36 -16.26 -5.61
N ALA A 288 3.99 -17.45 -5.14
CA ALA A 288 4.91 -18.35 -4.46
C ALA A 288 6.03 -18.83 -5.40
N ALA A 289 5.71 -19.15 -6.65
CA ALA A 289 6.69 -19.49 -7.67
C ALA A 289 7.62 -18.31 -8.02
N LEU A 290 7.09 -17.08 -8.06
CA LEU A 290 7.90 -15.87 -8.23
C LEU A 290 8.92 -15.73 -7.10
N ARG A 291 8.49 -15.84 -5.84
CA ARG A 291 9.37 -15.76 -4.67
C ARG A 291 10.44 -16.85 -4.69
N ALA A 292 10.09 -18.05 -5.12
CA ALA A 292 11.07 -19.13 -5.34
C ALA A 292 12.09 -18.82 -6.46
N SER A 293 11.65 -18.10 -7.51
CA SER A 293 12.56 -17.62 -8.57
C SER A 293 13.50 -16.53 -8.06
N GLU A 294 13.02 -15.63 -7.21
CA GLU A 294 13.81 -14.55 -6.58
C GLU A 294 14.84 -15.09 -5.58
N ALA A 295 14.49 -16.14 -4.84
CA ALA A 295 15.38 -16.80 -3.88
C ALA A 295 16.54 -17.57 -4.53
N ASP A 296 16.45 -17.86 -5.84
CA ASP A 296 17.51 -18.53 -6.61
C ASP A 296 17.96 -17.67 -7.81
N PRO A 297 18.87 -16.70 -7.58
CA PRO A 297 19.32 -15.78 -8.64
C PRO A 297 20.04 -16.45 -9.81
N ARG A 298 20.58 -17.68 -9.61
CA ARG A 298 21.27 -18.45 -10.64
C ARG A 298 20.34 -19.40 -11.43
N GLY A 299 19.13 -19.60 -10.92
CA GLY A 299 18.12 -20.44 -11.56
C GLY A 299 17.37 -19.73 -12.69
N SER A 300 16.34 -20.40 -13.21
CA SER A 300 15.49 -19.83 -14.25
C SER A 300 14.82 -18.53 -13.75
N TRP A 301 14.79 -17.52 -14.63
CA TRP A 301 14.12 -16.24 -14.35
C TRP A 301 12.60 -16.39 -14.27
N ILE A 302 12.04 -17.49 -14.80
CA ILE A 302 10.63 -17.86 -14.71
C ILE A 302 10.49 -19.29 -14.19
N ARG A 303 9.63 -19.50 -13.20
CA ARG A 303 9.36 -20.81 -12.58
C ARG A 303 7.87 -21.12 -12.56
N SER A 304 7.55 -22.43 -12.68
CA SER A 304 6.22 -22.91 -12.33
C SER A 304 6.11 -23.16 -10.83
N PHE A 305 4.88 -23.14 -10.29
CA PHE A 305 4.65 -23.52 -8.89
C PHE A 305 4.91 -25.01 -8.64
N ALA A 306 4.71 -25.85 -9.62
CA ALA A 306 4.81 -27.31 -9.51
C ALA A 306 6.20 -27.90 -9.88
N GLY A 307 7.18 -27.05 -10.23
CA GLY A 307 8.49 -27.51 -10.72
C GLY A 307 9.66 -26.86 -10.09
#